data_91f01a9c77c6d1427d180654226462eb
#
_entry.id   91f01a9c77c6d1427d180654226462eb
#
_cell.length_a   1.000
_cell.length_b   1.000
_cell.length_c   1.000
_cell.angle_alpha   90.00
_cell.angle_beta   90.00
_cell.angle_gamma   90.00
#
_symmetry.space_group_name_H-M   'P 1'
#
loop_
_entity.id
_entity.type
_entity.pdbx_description
1 polymer ?
#
loop_
_entity_poly.entity_id
_entity_poly.type
_entity_poly.pdbx_seq_one_letter_code
_entity_poly.pdbx_strand_id
1 'polypeptide(L)'
;AYTAYQNGDLDFIDSIPTAEIEAAKKSSEYYTVDNLGTYYAGFNINSKLYSDLGLDDEQAAVFRHAICLLIDRQYIIDTIAQGDQKIATTFIPEGVTDGNGGEFKNKDYYGTDYDANVEEAKQLLESIGLYDTNSGALTQPIEFTYLTNNTDANVKIAEAIQADLSTIGINLKIDQQEWNVFLNARKEGQFDFAREGWLMDYNDPINMLEMFTSNSGNNDMQFGK
;
A
#
# COMPACT_ATOMS: atom_id res chain seq x y z
N ALA A 1 -19.75 11.73 -12.00
CA ALA A 1 -18.97 11.96 -13.24
C ALA A 1 -19.33 10.93 -14.31
N TYR A 2 -19.26 9.60 -14.06
CA TYR A 2 -19.48 8.55 -15.08
C TYR A 2 -20.84 8.63 -15.78
N THR A 3 -21.93 8.78 -15.02
CA THR A 3 -23.29 8.94 -15.62
C THR A 3 -23.39 10.20 -16.48
N ALA A 4 -22.76 11.30 -16.07
CA ALA A 4 -22.76 12.54 -16.85
C ALA A 4 -21.98 12.39 -18.16
N TYR A 5 -20.86 11.62 -18.14
CA TYR A 5 -20.13 11.25 -19.35
C TYR A 5 -20.99 10.40 -20.29
N GLN A 6 -21.64 9.37 -19.77
CA GLN A 6 -22.55 8.51 -20.57
C GLN A 6 -23.70 9.29 -21.21
N ASN A 7 -24.16 10.34 -20.56
CA ASN A 7 -25.24 11.21 -21.09
C ASN A 7 -24.74 12.27 -22.10
N GLY A 8 -23.44 12.41 -22.29
CA GLY A 8 -22.84 13.44 -23.13
C GLY A 8 -22.72 14.82 -22.48
N ASP A 9 -22.86 14.90 -21.15
CA ASP A 9 -22.71 16.15 -20.39
C ASP A 9 -21.21 16.46 -20.09
N LEU A 10 -20.33 15.45 -20.24
CA LEU A 10 -18.89 15.57 -20.08
C LEU A 10 -18.18 14.91 -21.26
N ASP A 11 -17.15 15.57 -21.77
CA ASP A 11 -16.31 15.07 -22.86
C ASP A 11 -15.20 14.12 -22.37
N PHE A 12 -14.84 14.18 -21.08
CA PHE A 12 -13.75 13.41 -20.48
C PHE A 12 -14.02 13.16 -19.00
N ILE A 13 -13.60 12.00 -18.52
CA ILE A 13 -13.50 11.64 -17.10
C ILE A 13 -12.19 10.87 -16.86
N ASP A 14 -11.59 11.05 -15.71
CA ASP A 14 -10.35 10.41 -15.29
C ASP A 14 -10.56 9.21 -14.34
N SER A 15 -11.82 8.99 -13.93
CA SER A 15 -12.14 7.89 -13.01
C SER A 15 -13.47 7.24 -13.37
N ILE A 16 -13.50 5.91 -13.32
CA ILE A 16 -14.66 5.07 -13.60
C ILE A 16 -14.99 4.28 -12.33
N PRO A 17 -16.27 4.16 -11.93
CA PRO A 17 -16.64 3.30 -10.81
C PRO A 17 -16.19 1.86 -11.05
N THR A 18 -15.65 1.19 -10.04
CA THR A 18 -15.07 -0.17 -10.15
C THR A 18 -16.04 -1.15 -10.82
N ALA A 19 -17.33 -1.08 -10.51
CA ALA A 19 -18.35 -1.95 -11.10
C ALA A 19 -18.55 -1.75 -12.62
N GLU A 20 -18.11 -0.62 -13.18
CA GLU A 20 -18.30 -0.25 -14.58
C GLU A 20 -17.03 -0.44 -15.44
N ILE A 21 -15.87 -0.71 -14.82
CA ILE A 21 -14.59 -0.78 -15.53
C ILE A 21 -14.59 -1.87 -16.59
N GLU A 22 -15.09 -3.06 -16.29
CA GLU A 22 -15.17 -4.18 -17.25
C GLU A 22 -16.04 -3.86 -18.49
N ALA A 23 -17.08 -3.05 -18.30
CA ALA A 23 -17.92 -2.59 -19.39
C ALA A 23 -17.22 -1.47 -20.17
N ALA A 24 -16.59 -0.53 -19.48
CA ALA A 24 -15.87 0.58 -20.09
C ALA A 24 -14.67 0.13 -20.92
N LYS A 25 -13.93 -0.89 -20.50
CA LYS A 25 -12.81 -1.49 -21.24
C LYS A 25 -13.19 -2.00 -22.65
N LYS A 26 -14.46 -2.24 -22.90
CA LYS A 26 -14.97 -2.66 -24.23
C LYS A 26 -15.21 -1.47 -25.17
N SER A 27 -15.17 -0.25 -24.68
CA SER A 27 -15.32 0.96 -25.46
C SER A 27 -14.02 1.35 -26.15
N SER A 28 -14.11 1.85 -27.38
CA SER A 28 -12.96 2.45 -28.07
C SER A 28 -12.52 3.79 -27.48
N GLU A 29 -13.27 4.33 -26.52
CA GLU A 29 -12.98 5.57 -25.79
C GLU A 29 -12.25 5.33 -24.49
N TYR A 30 -12.03 4.05 -24.10
CA TYR A 30 -11.27 3.71 -22.91
C TYR A 30 -9.77 3.67 -23.20
N TYR A 31 -9.01 4.38 -22.39
CA TYR A 31 -7.55 4.41 -22.46
C TYR A 31 -6.96 4.24 -21.05
N THR A 32 -5.88 3.47 -20.97
CA THR A 32 -4.97 3.49 -19.82
C THR A 32 -3.71 4.26 -20.18
N VAL A 33 -3.24 5.08 -19.26
CA VAL A 33 -2.00 5.86 -19.41
C VAL A 33 -1.12 5.59 -18.21
N ASP A 34 0.10 5.13 -18.48
CA ASP A 34 1.09 4.91 -17.42
C ASP A 34 1.48 6.23 -16.76
N ASN A 35 1.47 6.26 -15.44
CA ASN A 35 1.93 7.38 -14.62
C ASN A 35 3.13 6.94 -13.78
N LEU A 36 4.08 7.86 -13.60
CA LEU A 36 5.18 7.65 -12.65
C LEU A 36 4.63 7.86 -11.24
N GLY A 37 4.37 6.79 -10.55
CA GLY A 37 3.86 6.83 -9.19
C GLY A 37 3.64 5.47 -8.57
N THR A 38 3.55 5.43 -7.25
CA THR A 38 3.31 4.22 -6.48
C THR A 38 2.22 4.49 -5.46
N TYR A 39 1.16 3.69 -5.49
CA TYR A 39 0.22 3.56 -4.38
C TYR A 39 0.70 2.43 -3.48
N TYR A 40 0.70 2.68 -2.18
CA TYR A 40 1.25 1.74 -1.21
C TYR A 40 0.54 1.86 0.14
N ALA A 41 0.81 0.91 1.01
CA ALA A 41 0.48 1.00 2.42
C ALA A 41 1.78 1.17 3.22
N GLY A 42 1.77 2.08 4.18
CA GLY A 42 2.97 2.42 4.94
C GLY A 42 2.72 2.40 6.44
N PHE A 43 3.74 2.00 7.18
CA PHE A 43 3.71 2.00 8.63
C PHE A 43 4.21 3.31 9.22
N ASN A 44 3.55 3.79 10.28
CA ASN A 44 4.16 4.76 11.18
C ASN A 44 5.28 4.06 11.97
N ILE A 45 6.53 4.47 11.74
CA ILE A 45 7.69 3.84 12.41
C ILE A 45 7.76 4.13 13.91
N ASN A 46 7.02 5.14 14.38
CA ASN A 46 6.93 5.53 15.80
C ASN A 46 5.64 5.00 16.47
N SER A 47 4.89 4.08 15.81
CA SER A 47 3.70 3.49 16.41
C SER A 47 4.04 2.73 17.69
N LYS A 48 3.15 2.82 18.68
CA LYS A 48 3.22 2.00 19.91
C LYS A 48 3.07 0.50 19.65
N LEU A 49 2.54 0.13 18.48
CA LEU A 49 2.37 -1.26 18.09
C LEU A 49 3.63 -2.11 18.37
N TYR A 50 4.81 -1.58 18.05
CA TYR A 50 6.05 -2.35 18.20
C TYR A 50 6.41 -2.59 19.68
N SER A 51 6.29 -1.57 20.52
CA SER A 51 6.53 -1.71 21.96
C SER A 51 5.48 -2.59 22.64
N ASP A 52 4.22 -2.53 22.19
CA ASP A 52 3.14 -3.37 22.72
C ASP A 52 3.33 -4.85 22.35
N LEU A 53 3.98 -5.13 21.21
CA LEU A 53 4.41 -6.48 20.80
C LEU A 53 5.74 -6.92 21.42
N GLY A 54 6.42 -6.03 22.16
CA GLY A 54 7.72 -6.31 22.77
C GLY A 54 8.89 -6.32 21.80
N LEU A 55 8.78 -5.64 20.66
CA LEU A 55 9.78 -5.61 19.59
C LEU A 55 10.74 -4.43 19.78
N ASP A 56 12.03 -4.70 19.56
CA ASP A 56 13.02 -3.66 19.35
C ASP A 56 12.96 -3.10 17.90
N ASP A 57 13.81 -2.11 17.58
CA ASP A 57 13.78 -1.43 16.26
C ASP A 57 14.10 -2.38 15.10
N GLU A 58 15.01 -3.33 15.29
CA GLU A 58 15.38 -4.31 14.26
C GLU A 58 14.25 -5.32 14.05
N GLN A 59 13.68 -5.83 15.13
CA GLN A 59 12.52 -6.73 15.08
C GLN A 59 11.28 -6.03 14.50
N ALA A 60 11.07 -4.75 14.82
CA ALA A 60 10.00 -3.95 14.23
C ALA A 60 10.17 -3.79 12.71
N ALA A 61 11.39 -3.67 12.21
CA ALA A 61 11.66 -3.65 10.77
C ALA A 61 11.31 -4.99 10.11
N VAL A 62 11.69 -6.11 10.74
CA VAL A 62 11.33 -7.47 10.29
C VAL A 62 9.81 -7.65 10.28
N PHE A 63 9.11 -7.21 11.35
CA PHE A 63 7.66 -7.24 11.43
C PHE A 63 7.01 -6.51 10.26
N ARG A 64 7.39 -5.25 10.00
CA ARG A 64 6.85 -4.46 8.89
C ARG A 64 7.05 -5.16 7.55
N HIS A 65 8.24 -5.72 7.33
CA HIS A 65 8.53 -6.46 6.09
C HIS A 65 7.62 -7.68 5.95
N ALA A 66 7.47 -8.47 7.00
CA ALA A 66 6.58 -9.64 7.01
C ALA A 66 5.13 -9.26 6.70
N ILE A 67 4.60 -8.18 7.31
CA ILE A 67 3.23 -7.72 7.00
C ILE A 67 3.09 -7.32 5.52
N CYS A 68 4.09 -6.64 4.94
CA CYS A 68 4.05 -6.27 3.52
C CYS A 68 4.02 -7.50 2.59
N LEU A 69 4.67 -8.60 2.96
CA LEU A 69 4.68 -9.85 2.19
C LEU A 69 3.34 -10.60 2.24
N LEU A 70 2.54 -10.41 3.29
CA LEU A 70 1.24 -11.05 3.48
C LEU A 70 0.12 -10.46 2.61
N ILE A 71 0.36 -9.37 1.89
CA ILE A 71 -0.66 -8.68 1.08
C ILE A 71 -0.64 -9.22 -0.35
N ASP A 72 -1.78 -9.77 -0.80
CA ASP A 72 -1.97 -10.20 -2.19
C ASP A 72 -2.18 -9.00 -3.12
N ARG A 73 -1.07 -8.44 -3.59
CA ARG A 73 -1.07 -7.26 -4.47
C ARG A 73 -1.66 -7.56 -5.84
N GLN A 74 -1.53 -8.80 -6.34
CA GLN A 74 -2.10 -9.19 -7.63
C GLN A 74 -3.62 -9.23 -7.54
N TYR A 75 -4.18 -9.79 -6.46
CA TYR A 75 -5.63 -9.78 -6.24
C TYR A 75 -6.19 -8.35 -6.18
N ILE A 76 -5.50 -7.44 -5.49
CA ILE A 76 -5.91 -6.02 -5.41
C ILE A 76 -5.96 -5.39 -6.79
N ILE A 77 -4.94 -5.63 -7.64
CA ILE A 77 -4.86 -5.08 -9.00
C ILE A 77 -5.97 -5.67 -9.89
N ASP A 78 -6.11 -6.98 -9.91
CA ASP A 78 -6.98 -7.66 -10.86
C ASP A 78 -8.46 -7.54 -10.49
N THR A 79 -8.78 -7.51 -9.18
CA THR A 79 -10.16 -7.61 -8.70
C THR A 79 -10.73 -6.28 -8.25
N ILE A 80 -9.90 -5.39 -7.68
CA ILE A 80 -10.38 -4.15 -7.07
C ILE A 80 -10.01 -2.94 -7.92
N ALA A 81 -8.72 -2.76 -8.22
CA ALA A 81 -8.24 -1.58 -8.95
C ALA A 81 -8.59 -1.65 -10.44
N GLN A 82 -8.38 -2.79 -11.09
CA GLN A 82 -8.76 -3.12 -12.47
C GLN A 82 -8.28 -2.12 -13.56
N GLY A 83 -7.33 -1.26 -13.23
CA GLY A 83 -6.84 -0.19 -14.10
C GLY A 83 -5.51 -0.51 -14.80
N ASP A 84 -5.20 -1.82 -14.97
CA ASP A 84 -3.97 -2.32 -15.60
C ASP A 84 -2.68 -1.89 -14.85
N GLN A 85 -2.77 -1.61 -13.54
CA GLN A 85 -1.63 -1.34 -12.68
C GLN A 85 -0.68 -2.54 -12.63
N LYS A 86 0.60 -2.27 -12.32
CA LYS A 86 1.61 -3.30 -12.11
C LYS A 86 1.90 -3.46 -10.61
N ILE A 87 2.26 -4.66 -10.18
CA ILE A 87 2.77 -4.87 -8.83
C ILE A 87 4.03 -4.04 -8.63
N ALA A 88 4.05 -3.19 -7.59
CA ALA A 88 5.24 -2.50 -7.17
C ALA A 88 6.14 -3.45 -6.36
N THR A 89 7.33 -3.70 -6.85
CA THR A 89 8.37 -4.51 -6.17
C THR A 89 9.40 -3.64 -5.46
N THR A 90 9.29 -2.33 -5.65
CA THR A 90 10.07 -1.28 -4.98
C THR A 90 9.22 0.00 -4.92
N PHE A 91 9.64 0.96 -4.08
CA PHE A 91 8.95 2.24 -3.93
C PHE A 91 9.07 3.13 -5.18
N ILE A 92 10.23 3.17 -5.82
CA ILE A 92 10.42 3.92 -7.06
C ILE A 92 9.84 3.13 -8.24
N PRO A 93 8.88 3.67 -9.01
CA PRO A 93 8.29 2.98 -10.13
C PRO A 93 9.27 2.82 -11.31
N GLU A 94 8.94 1.91 -12.21
CA GLU A 94 9.63 1.79 -13.51
C GLU A 94 9.47 3.06 -14.33
N GLY A 95 10.49 3.38 -15.15
CA GLY A 95 10.50 4.58 -15.99
C GLY A 95 11.08 5.83 -15.32
N VAL A 96 11.47 5.76 -14.05
CA VAL A 96 12.17 6.86 -13.38
C VAL A 96 13.63 6.84 -13.79
N THR A 97 14.12 7.99 -14.31
CA THR A 97 15.50 8.13 -14.80
C THR A 97 16.53 8.09 -13.67
N ASP A 98 17.72 7.54 -13.97
CA ASP A 98 18.91 7.64 -13.13
C ASP A 98 19.73 8.93 -13.42
N GLY A 99 19.26 9.77 -14.37
CA GLY A 99 19.96 10.97 -14.82
C GLY A 99 21.08 10.72 -15.83
N ASN A 100 21.42 9.46 -16.15
CA ASN A 100 22.50 9.08 -17.06
C ASN A 100 21.99 8.33 -18.31
N GLY A 101 20.68 8.31 -18.51
CA GLY A 101 20.02 7.64 -19.63
C GLY A 101 19.58 6.19 -19.35
N GLY A 102 19.64 5.76 -18.09
CA GLY A 102 19.13 4.50 -17.59
C GLY A 102 17.97 4.67 -16.63
N GLU A 103 17.50 3.58 -16.05
CA GLU A 103 16.49 3.55 -15.01
C GLU A 103 17.12 3.57 -13.62
N PHE A 104 16.49 4.29 -12.68
CA PHE A 104 16.91 4.35 -11.28
C PHE A 104 16.67 3.03 -10.56
N LYS A 105 15.55 2.35 -10.86
CA LYS A 105 15.23 1.04 -10.29
C LYS A 105 16.27 -0.01 -10.72
N ASN A 106 17.00 -0.57 -9.76
CA ASN A 106 18.07 -1.53 -10.02
C ASN A 106 17.90 -2.88 -9.31
N LYS A 107 16.89 -3.02 -8.45
CA LYS A 107 16.54 -4.29 -7.82
C LYS A 107 15.10 -4.29 -7.33
N ASP A 108 14.58 -5.49 -7.10
CA ASP A 108 13.31 -5.73 -6.44
C ASP A 108 13.53 -6.04 -4.95
N TYR A 109 12.65 -5.54 -4.09
CA TYR A 109 12.65 -5.80 -2.65
C TYR A 109 11.57 -6.78 -2.23
N TYR A 110 10.54 -6.95 -3.08
CA TYR A 110 9.41 -7.83 -2.82
C TYR A 110 9.24 -8.77 -4.02
N GLY A 111 9.02 -10.05 -3.74
CA GLY A 111 8.62 -11.02 -4.76
C GLY A 111 7.19 -10.75 -5.27
N THR A 112 6.88 -11.31 -6.43
CA THR A 112 5.54 -11.26 -7.03
C THR A 112 4.76 -12.57 -6.85
N ASP A 113 5.41 -13.62 -6.37
CA ASP A 113 4.77 -14.90 -6.03
C ASP A 113 4.20 -14.81 -4.62
N TYR A 114 2.86 -14.74 -4.52
CA TYR A 114 2.17 -14.52 -3.25
C TYR A 114 2.35 -15.69 -2.28
N ASP A 115 2.29 -16.94 -2.76
CA ASP A 115 2.46 -18.10 -1.88
C ASP A 115 3.87 -18.15 -1.28
N ALA A 116 4.90 -17.86 -2.08
CA ALA A 116 6.26 -17.75 -1.59
C ALA A 116 6.44 -16.60 -0.59
N ASN A 117 5.82 -15.46 -0.84
CA ASN A 117 5.84 -14.31 0.07
C ASN A 117 5.18 -14.65 1.43
N VAL A 118 4.05 -15.38 1.42
CA VAL A 118 3.36 -15.80 2.66
C VAL A 118 4.25 -16.72 3.50
N GLU A 119 4.94 -17.67 2.88
CA GLU A 119 5.86 -18.56 3.59
C GLU A 119 7.08 -17.81 4.14
N GLU A 120 7.65 -16.87 3.40
CA GLU A 120 8.72 -15.99 3.87
C GLU A 120 8.23 -15.14 5.07
N ALA A 121 7.03 -14.56 4.99
CA ALA A 121 6.44 -13.78 6.07
C ALA A 121 6.30 -14.58 7.38
N LYS A 122 5.84 -15.82 7.30
CA LYS A 122 5.75 -16.71 8.47
C LYS A 122 7.11 -16.97 9.10
N GLN A 123 8.15 -17.22 8.28
CA GLN A 123 9.52 -17.41 8.76
C GLN A 123 10.08 -16.14 9.42
N LEU A 124 9.83 -14.98 8.85
CA LEU A 124 10.21 -13.69 9.42
C LEU A 124 9.51 -13.45 10.77
N LEU A 125 8.21 -13.70 10.87
CA LEU A 125 7.46 -13.57 12.13
C LEU A 125 7.94 -14.58 13.18
N GLU A 126 8.30 -15.81 12.77
CA GLU A 126 8.91 -16.80 13.66
C GLU A 126 10.27 -16.33 14.19
N SER A 127 11.11 -15.72 13.34
CA SER A 127 12.44 -15.24 13.72
C SER A 127 12.41 -14.16 14.81
N ILE A 128 11.29 -13.44 14.92
CA ILE A 128 11.08 -12.42 15.97
C ILE A 128 10.12 -12.89 17.08
N GLY A 129 9.78 -14.19 17.10
CA GLY A 129 9.02 -14.83 18.16
C GLY A 129 7.51 -14.58 18.12
N LEU A 130 6.95 -14.07 17.00
CA LEU A 130 5.52 -13.76 16.86
C LEU A 130 4.72 -14.87 16.17
N TYR A 131 5.34 -15.86 15.59
CA TYR A 131 4.70 -16.99 14.93
C TYR A 131 5.40 -18.30 15.29
N ASP A 132 4.66 -19.40 15.35
CA ASP A 132 5.21 -20.76 15.52
C ASP A 132 4.81 -21.58 14.29
N THR A 133 5.77 -21.89 13.44
CA THR A 133 5.56 -22.67 12.22
C THR A 133 5.12 -24.10 12.49
N ASN A 134 5.44 -24.68 13.67
CA ASN A 134 5.03 -26.04 14.04
C ASN A 134 3.53 -26.12 14.38
N SER A 135 3.02 -25.12 15.07
CA SER A 135 1.58 -25.03 15.37
C SER A 135 0.77 -24.34 14.29
N GLY A 136 1.44 -23.58 13.41
CA GLY A 136 0.79 -22.76 12.39
C GLY A 136 0.01 -21.57 12.96
N ALA A 137 0.45 -21.01 14.09
CA ALA A 137 -0.29 -19.97 14.81
C ALA A 137 0.60 -18.84 15.34
N LEU A 138 -0.02 -17.69 15.58
CA LEU A 138 0.62 -16.59 16.30
C LEU A 138 0.89 -16.98 17.75
N THR A 139 2.02 -16.55 18.30
CA THR A 139 2.43 -16.78 19.69
C THR A 139 1.72 -15.85 20.68
N GLN A 140 1.21 -14.73 20.21
CA GLN A 140 0.42 -13.76 20.95
C GLN A 140 -0.58 -13.06 20.01
N PRO A 141 -1.66 -12.45 20.51
CA PRO A 141 -2.57 -11.65 19.67
C PRO A 141 -1.83 -10.47 19.03
N ILE A 142 -2.04 -10.29 17.73
CA ILE A 142 -1.54 -9.13 16.96
C ILE A 142 -2.76 -8.37 16.45
N GLU A 143 -2.90 -7.13 16.89
CA GLU A 143 -3.99 -6.22 16.49
C GLU A 143 -3.42 -4.83 16.22
N PHE A 144 -3.78 -4.22 15.10
CA PHE A 144 -3.44 -2.85 14.77
C PHE A 144 -4.43 -2.24 13.78
N THR A 145 -4.32 -0.94 13.54
CA THR A 145 -5.29 -0.18 12.75
C THR A 145 -4.72 0.17 11.38
N TYR A 146 -5.54 0.00 10.34
CA TYR A 146 -5.30 0.48 8.98
C TYR A 146 -6.15 1.71 8.70
N LEU A 147 -5.51 2.86 8.55
CA LEU A 147 -6.14 4.13 8.23
C LEU A 147 -6.30 4.29 6.72
N THR A 148 -7.51 4.56 6.27
CA THR A 148 -7.83 4.81 4.86
C THR A 148 -8.88 5.90 4.70
N ASN A 149 -8.97 6.50 3.51
CA ASN A 149 -10.09 7.37 3.19
C ASN A 149 -11.30 6.56 2.68
N ASN A 150 -12.48 7.14 2.80
CA ASN A 150 -13.79 6.47 2.64
C ASN A 150 -14.29 6.32 1.19
N THR A 151 -13.38 6.30 0.19
CA THR A 151 -13.79 5.94 -1.18
C THR A 151 -14.01 4.43 -1.29
N ASP A 152 -14.99 4.02 -2.10
CA ASP A 152 -15.35 2.61 -2.28
C ASP A 152 -14.14 1.71 -2.60
N ALA A 153 -13.30 2.13 -3.56
CA ALA A 153 -12.12 1.38 -3.96
C ALA A 153 -11.11 1.23 -2.82
N ASN A 154 -10.84 2.30 -2.05
CA ASN A 154 -9.86 2.25 -0.96
C ASN A 154 -10.37 1.43 0.23
N VAL A 155 -11.68 1.46 0.50
CA VAL A 155 -12.28 0.60 1.52
C VAL A 155 -12.17 -0.87 1.13
N LYS A 156 -12.45 -1.22 -0.13
CA LYS A 156 -12.29 -2.58 -0.64
C LYS A 156 -10.84 -3.07 -0.60
N ILE A 157 -9.86 -2.19 -0.88
CA ILE A 157 -8.44 -2.52 -0.70
C ILE A 157 -8.14 -2.81 0.78
N ALA A 158 -8.64 -1.98 1.70
CA ALA A 158 -8.47 -2.22 3.14
C ALA A 158 -9.07 -3.55 3.59
N GLU A 159 -10.26 -3.90 3.09
CA GLU A 159 -10.93 -5.17 3.35
C GLU A 159 -10.13 -6.37 2.80
N ALA A 160 -9.52 -6.24 1.63
CA ALA A 160 -8.62 -7.26 1.07
C ALA A 160 -7.38 -7.47 1.96
N ILE A 161 -6.70 -6.37 2.34
CA ILE A 161 -5.55 -6.43 3.27
C ILE A 161 -5.97 -7.08 4.61
N GLN A 162 -7.13 -6.71 5.15
CA GLN A 162 -7.66 -7.31 6.37
C GLN A 162 -7.89 -8.81 6.22
N ALA A 163 -8.46 -9.24 5.09
CA ALA A 163 -8.70 -10.66 4.80
C ALA A 163 -7.38 -11.43 4.72
N ASP A 164 -6.38 -10.90 3.99
CA ASP A 164 -5.07 -11.53 3.85
C ASP A 164 -4.39 -11.73 5.21
N LEU A 165 -4.33 -10.69 6.04
CA LEU A 165 -3.72 -10.76 7.37
C LEU A 165 -4.47 -11.69 8.32
N SER A 166 -5.79 -11.82 8.17
CA SER A 166 -6.61 -12.72 8.98
C SER A 166 -6.28 -14.20 8.74
N THR A 167 -5.70 -14.55 7.59
CA THR A 167 -5.34 -15.94 7.24
C THR A 167 -4.32 -16.55 8.20
N ILE A 168 -3.51 -15.73 8.83
CA ILE A 168 -2.53 -16.15 9.85
C ILE A 168 -2.92 -15.69 11.27
N GLY A 169 -4.13 -15.14 11.44
CA GLY A 169 -4.68 -14.74 12.74
C GLY A 169 -4.42 -13.30 13.18
N ILE A 170 -3.86 -12.44 12.30
CA ILE A 170 -3.68 -11.01 12.60
C ILE A 170 -5.03 -10.29 12.46
N ASN A 171 -5.38 -9.48 13.48
CA ASN A 171 -6.60 -8.70 13.51
C ASN A 171 -6.33 -7.24 13.07
N LEU A 172 -6.59 -6.93 11.79
CA LEU A 172 -6.48 -5.57 11.27
C LEU A 172 -7.82 -4.84 11.45
N LYS A 173 -7.83 -3.72 12.14
CA LYS A 173 -8.99 -2.84 12.24
C LYS A 173 -8.95 -1.77 11.16
N ILE A 174 -10.04 -1.60 10.42
CA ILE A 174 -10.13 -0.58 9.38
C ILE A 174 -10.68 0.71 10.00
N ASP A 175 -9.92 1.79 9.92
CA ASP A 175 -10.34 3.16 10.24
C ASP A 175 -10.52 3.92 8.93
N GLN A 176 -11.79 4.13 8.52
CA GLN A 176 -12.14 4.85 7.32
C GLN A 176 -12.59 6.27 7.66
N GLN A 177 -11.94 7.25 7.08
CA GLN A 177 -12.17 8.66 7.37
C GLN A 177 -12.50 9.47 6.11
N GLU A 178 -13.17 10.62 6.29
CA GLU A 178 -13.30 11.61 5.23
C GLU A 178 -11.92 12.14 4.82
N TRP A 179 -11.77 12.54 3.56
CA TRP A 179 -10.47 12.86 2.96
C TRP A 179 -9.62 13.84 3.78
N ASN A 180 -10.18 14.96 4.23
CA ASN A 180 -9.41 15.96 4.97
C ASN A 180 -9.03 15.48 6.38
N VAL A 181 -9.90 14.71 7.02
CA VAL A 181 -9.63 14.10 8.33
C VAL A 181 -8.52 13.07 8.19
N PHE A 182 -8.61 12.21 7.17
CA PHE A 182 -7.59 11.22 6.82
C PHE A 182 -6.22 11.86 6.58
N LEU A 183 -6.14 12.94 5.78
CA LEU A 183 -4.88 13.63 5.52
C LEU A 183 -4.25 14.21 6.79
N ASN A 184 -5.07 14.80 7.67
CA ASN A 184 -4.58 15.36 8.93
C ASN A 184 -4.09 14.25 9.87
N ALA A 185 -4.84 13.16 10.01
CA ALA A 185 -4.45 12.02 10.84
C ALA A 185 -3.10 11.43 10.39
N ARG A 186 -2.88 11.30 9.07
CA ARG A 186 -1.59 10.86 8.52
C ARG A 186 -0.44 11.80 8.90
N LYS A 187 -0.60 13.09 8.62
CA LYS A 187 0.44 14.12 8.92
C LYS A 187 0.81 14.17 10.39
N GLU A 188 -0.16 13.93 11.26
CA GLU A 188 0.03 13.91 12.71
C GLU A 188 0.54 12.55 13.23
N GLY A 189 0.70 11.56 12.36
CA GLY A 189 1.14 10.22 12.74
C GLY A 189 0.12 9.46 13.59
N GLN A 190 -1.17 9.76 13.44
CA GLN A 190 -2.26 9.13 14.21
C GLN A 190 -2.73 7.83 13.54
N PHE A 191 -1.79 6.91 13.28
CA PHE A 191 -2.07 5.61 12.66
C PHE A 191 -0.94 4.62 12.97
N ASP A 192 -1.23 3.33 12.85
CA ASP A 192 -0.22 2.26 12.84
C ASP A 192 0.23 1.97 11.41
N PHE A 193 -0.73 1.74 10.53
CA PHE A 193 -0.57 1.39 9.13
C PHE A 193 -1.58 2.21 8.31
N ALA A 194 -1.21 2.77 7.19
CA ALA A 194 -2.09 3.67 6.44
C ALA A 194 -1.96 3.50 4.93
N ARG A 195 -3.06 3.79 4.24
CA ARG A 195 -3.07 3.97 2.79
C ARG A 195 -2.25 5.20 2.43
N GLU A 196 -1.38 5.03 1.46
CA GLU A 196 -0.49 6.04 0.95
C GLU A 196 -0.47 6.04 -0.58
N GLY A 197 0.18 7.03 -1.17
CA GLY A 197 0.41 7.10 -2.60
C GLY A 197 1.09 8.40 -2.99
N TRP A 198 1.92 8.32 -3.98
CA TRP A 198 2.57 9.48 -4.59
C TRP A 198 2.62 9.34 -6.10
N LEU A 199 2.14 10.35 -6.81
CA LEU A 199 2.35 10.54 -8.24
C LEU A 199 3.41 11.61 -8.40
N MET A 200 4.43 11.33 -9.23
CA MET A 200 5.56 12.23 -9.40
C MET A 200 5.16 13.50 -10.15
N ASP A 201 5.67 14.64 -9.67
CA ASP A 201 5.50 15.94 -10.34
C ASP A 201 6.50 16.11 -11.50
N TYR A 202 7.64 15.43 -11.40
CA TYR A 202 8.71 15.41 -12.41
C TYR A 202 9.53 14.12 -12.30
N ASN A 203 10.15 13.72 -13.42
CA ASN A 203 10.92 12.47 -13.51
C ASN A 203 12.33 12.62 -12.92
N ASP A 204 12.43 12.56 -11.60
CA ASP A 204 13.67 12.46 -10.82
C ASP A 204 13.38 11.71 -9.52
N PRO A 205 14.20 10.73 -9.11
CA PRO A 205 13.98 9.91 -7.91
C PRO A 205 13.77 10.72 -6.63
N ILE A 206 14.34 11.92 -6.53
CA ILE A 206 14.20 12.76 -5.33
C ILE A 206 12.73 13.17 -5.09
N ASN A 207 11.92 13.28 -6.15
CA ASN A 207 10.50 13.59 -6.02
C ASN A 207 9.73 12.52 -5.23
N MET A 208 10.19 11.26 -5.30
CA MET A 208 9.65 10.15 -4.50
C MET A 208 10.33 10.04 -3.12
N LEU A 209 11.64 10.29 -3.05
CA LEU A 209 12.45 9.95 -1.87
C LEU A 209 12.46 11.05 -0.80
N GLU A 210 12.27 12.32 -1.16
CA GLU A 210 12.32 13.42 -0.20
C GLU A 210 11.31 13.29 0.93
N MET A 211 10.16 12.64 0.68
CA MET A 211 9.12 12.43 1.70
C MET A 211 9.57 11.57 2.88
N PHE A 212 10.65 10.82 2.75
CA PHE A 212 11.20 10.01 3.84
C PHE A 212 12.29 10.74 4.63
N THR A 213 12.55 12.01 4.34
CA THR A 213 13.48 12.81 5.14
C THR A 213 12.77 13.42 6.35
N SER A 214 13.48 13.56 7.48
CA SER A 214 12.93 14.05 8.75
C SER A 214 12.28 15.44 8.65
N ASN A 215 12.75 16.28 7.71
CA ASN A 215 12.27 17.66 7.53
C ASN A 215 11.15 17.78 6.49
N SER A 216 10.80 16.72 5.79
CA SER A 216 9.74 16.77 4.78
C SER A 216 8.36 16.93 5.41
N GLY A 217 7.55 17.84 4.88
CA GLY A 217 6.14 17.98 5.22
C GLY A 217 5.27 16.81 4.78
N ASN A 218 5.80 15.94 3.91
CA ASN A 218 5.15 14.73 3.41
C ASN A 218 5.68 13.44 4.08
N ASN A 219 6.48 13.57 5.14
CA ASN A 219 6.97 12.43 5.91
C ASN A 219 5.89 11.92 6.87
N ASP A 220 4.84 11.34 6.33
CA ASP A 220 3.71 10.80 7.10
C ASP A 220 4.12 9.54 7.88
N MET A 221 5.11 8.77 7.38
CA MET A 221 5.66 7.59 8.07
C MET A 221 6.51 7.92 9.30
N GLN A 222 6.76 9.21 9.60
CA GLN A 222 7.47 9.71 10.78
C GLN A 222 8.97 9.34 10.86
N PHE A 223 9.64 9.12 9.71
CA PHE A 223 11.08 8.82 9.70
C PHE A 223 11.91 9.95 10.33
N GLY A 224 12.73 9.62 11.34
CA GLY A 224 13.61 10.56 12.02
C GLY A 224 12.91 11.70 12.80
N LYS A 225 11.65 11.49 13.17
CA LYS A 225 10.88 12.41 14.03
C LYS A 225 10.78 11.92 15.46
#